data_4616e5e01d66fbdc05fb6c06093daf3f
#
_entry.id   4616e5e01d66fbdc05fb6c06093daf3f
#
_cell.length_a   1.000
_cell.length_b   1.000
_cell.length_c   1.000
_cell.angle_alpha   90.00
_cell.angle_beta   90.00
_cell.angle_gamma   90.00
#
_symmetry.space_group_name_H-M   'P 1'
#
loop_
_entity.id
_entity.type
_entity.pdbx_description
1 polymer ?
#
loop_
_entity_poly.entity_id
_entity_poly.type
_entity_poly.pdbx_seq_one_letter_code
_entity_poly.pdbx_strand_id
1 'polypeptide(L)'
;MGKDIFNLLKHSLLKEDTKVDNLWLLTEERPKASVIIQIINMYCTDFNDSITLCNNVKIRPCIKNGIFQFVYQVEGLTVKNAASIFIKTVSGSSSFLDFLLFKQTNAPTEGSTSDNLLMAIEETKTNDDESRNTGVYQRGSKFVYISPYYPNAKLYMLYNEELGARENKRPSDTSIFGTNILLTLG
;
A
#
# COMPACT_ATOMS: atom_id res chain seq x y z
N MET A 1 17.65 47.37 -21.70
CA MET A 1 18.34 46.38 -20.80
C MET A 1 17.47 45.80 -19.70
N GLY A 2 16.20 46.06 -19.61
CA GLY A 2 15.34 45.54 -18.51
C GLY A 2 14.37 44.43 -18.89
N LYS A 3 14.19 44.09 -20.17
CA LYS A 3 13.21 43.08 -20.61
C LYS A 3 13.76 41.66 -20.71
N ASP A 4 15.06 41.49 -20.86
CA ASP A 4 15.68 40.17 -21.04
C ASP A 4 15.89 39.40 -19.73
N ILE A 5 16.07 40.11 -18.61
CA ILE A 5 16.22 39.49 -17.28
C ILE A 5 14.89 38.93 -16.78
N PHE A 6 13.76 39.57 -17.11
CA PHE A 6 12.43 39.08 -16.73
C PHE A 6 12.01 37.81 -17.47
N ASN A 7 12.46 37.64 -18.73
CA ASN A 7 12.20 36.44 -19.50
C ASN A 7 13.11 35.29 -19.08
N LEU A 8 14.34 35.52 -18.69
CA LEU A 8 15.24 34.52 -18.13
C LEU A 8 14.75 34.00 -16.77
N LEU A 9 14.23 34.89 -15.91
CA LEU A 9 13.63 34.49 -14.62
C LEU A 9 12.31 33.73 -14.80
N LYS A 10 11.50 34.05 -15.81
CA LYS A 10 10.28 33.30 -16.12
C LYS A 10 10.57 31.90 -16.67
N HIS A 11 11.67 31.70 -17.39
CA HIS A 11 12.07 30.36 -17.88
C HIS A 11 12.76 29.52 -16.82
N SER A 12 13.36 30.11 -15.80
CA SER A 12 13.94 29.34 -14.66
C SER A 12 12.91 28.94 -13.61
N LEU A 13 11.75 29.62 -13.54
CA LEU A 13 10.66 29.32 -12.62
C LEU A 13 9.64 28.32 -13.17
N LEU A 14 9.83 27.80 -14.39
CA LEU A 14 8.86 26.89 -15.04
C LEU A 14 9.41 25.49 -15.34
N LYS A 15 10.44 25.04 -14.63
CA LYS A 15 10.85 23.64 -14.60
C LYS A 15 11.34 23.25 -13.22
N GLU A 16 10.52 23.32 -12.21
CA GLU A 16 10.49 22.22 -11.26
C GLU A 16 9.84 21.06 -12.04
N ASP A 17 10.65 20.19 -12.59
CA ASP A 17 10.23 18.81 -12.89
C ASP A 17 9.78 18.24 -11.55
N THR A 18 8.52 18.37 -11.25
CA THR A 18 7.89 17.68 -10.11
C THR A 18 7.99 16.19 -10.41
N LYS A 19 9.11 15.61 -9.98
CA LYS A 19 9.37 14.20 -10.13
C LYS A 19 8.22 13.47 -9.42
N VAL A 20 7.31 12.95 -10.21
CA VAL A 20 6.15 12.23 -9.68
C VAL A 20 6.66 10.97 -9.01
N ASP A 21 6.31 10.79 -7.74
CA ASP A 21 6.70 9.63 -6.97
C ASP A 21 6.06 8.34 -7.48
N ASN A 22 6.69 7.22 -7.18
CA ASN A 22 6.15 5.90 -7.44
C ASN A 22 5.30 5.42 -6.25
N LEU A 23 4.37 4.52 -6.51
CA LEU A 23 3.74 3.72 -5.48
C LEU A 23 4.52 2.41 -5.32
N TRP A 24 4.89 2.09 -4.08
CA TRP A 24 5.62 0.89 -3.73
C TRP A 24 4.79 0.03 -2.77
N LEU A 25 4.43 -1.16 -3.22
CA LEU A 25 3.78 -2.16 -2.38
C LEU A 25 4.85 -3.13 -1.85
N LEU A 26 5.15 -3.04 -0.56
CA LEU A 26 6.03 -3.98 0.14
C LEU A 26 5.18 -5.14 0.66
N THR A 27 5.61 -6.39 0.44
CA THR A 27 4.86 -7.59 0.81
C THR A 27 5.78 -8.81 0.98
N GLU A 28 5.36 -9.83 1.72
CA GLU A 28 6.11 -11.09 1.86
C GLU A 28 6.13 -11.91 0.56
N GLU A 29 4.99 -11.97 -0.12
CA GLU A 29 4.81 -12.76 -1.33
C GLU A 29 4.34 -11.89 -2.49
N ARG A 30 4.56 -12.37 -3.72
CA ARG A 30 4.00 -11.72 -4.90
C ARG A 30 2.47 -11.85 -4.89
N PRO A 31 1.71 -10.75 -4.73
CA PRO A 31 0.26 -10.79 -4.66
C PRO A 31 -0.36 -11.10 -6.03
N LYS A 32 -1.62 -11.54 -6.02
CA LYS A 32 -2.43 -11.64 -7.24
C LYS A 32 -2.78 -10.24 -7.75
N ALA A 33 -3.03 -10.11 -9.05
CA ALA A 33 -3.43 -8.84 -9.66
C ALA A 33 -4.71 -8.25 -9.03
N SER A 34 -5.67 -9.10 -8.65
CA SER A 34 -6.91 -8.66 -7.98
C SER A 34 -6.65 -7.97 -6.64
N VAL A 35 -5.70 -8.48 -5.84
CA VAL A 35 -5.32 -7.87 -4.56
C VAL A 35 -4.66 -6.51 -4.77
N ILE A 36 -3.78 -6.41 -5.78
CA ILE A 36 -3.15 -5.12 -6.13
C ILE A 36 -4.20 -4.10 -6.54
N ILE A 37 -5.14 -4.48 -7.40
CA ILE A 37 -6.23 -3.61 -7.84
C ILE A 37 -7.05 -3.13 -6.64
N GLN A 38 -7.39 -4.02 -5.72
CA GLN A 38 -8.12 -3.69 -4.50
C GLN A 38 -7.36 -2.67 -3.64
N ILE A 39 -6.07 -2.91 -3.35
CA ILE A 39 -5.24 -2.01 -2.54
C ILE A 39 -5.11 -0.63 -3.21
N ILE A 40 -4.90 -0.59 -4.52
CA ILE A 40 -4.78 0.68 -5.26
C ILE A 40 -6.13 1.42 -5.34
N ASN A 41 -7.25 0.72 -5.42
CA ASN A 41 -8.57 1.35 -5.33
C ASN A 41 -8.80 1.98 -3.95
N MET A 42 -8.43 1.29 -2.87
CA MET A 42 -8.48 1.83 -1.50
C MET A 42 -7.61 3.09 -1.39
N TYR A 43 -6.37 3.03 -1.89
CA TYR A 43 -5.49 4.20 -1.94
C TYR A 43 -6.14 5.38 -2.69
N CYS A 44 -6.68 5.15 -3.88
CA CYS A 44 -7.29 6.22 -4.67
C CYS A 44 -8.51 6.84 -3.96
N THR A 45 -9.29 6.03 -3.26
CA THR A 45 -10.42 6.50 -2.45
C THR A 45 -9.96 7.40 -1.30
N ASP A 46 -8.97 6.96 -0.53
CA ASP A 46 -8.52 7.65 0.68
C ASP A 46 -7.70 8.90 0.41
N PHE A 47 -6.92 8.89 -0.68
CA PHE A 47 -6.02 9.99 -1.03
C PHE A 47 -6.54 10.85 -2.19
N ASN A 48 -7.83 10.70 -2.52
CA ASN A 48 -8.51 11.46 -3.57
C ASN A 48 -7.73 11.45 -4.90
N ASP A 49 -7.26 10.27 -5.28
CA ASP A 49 -6.56 10.01 -6.53
C ASP A 49 -7.46 9.22 -7.51
N SER A 50 -7.01 8.96 -8.72
CA SER A 50 -7.78 8.23 -9.71
C SER A 50 -6.97 7.12 -10.35
N ILE A 51 -7.64 5.99 -10.56
CA ILE A 51 -7.10 4.79 -11.17
C ILE A 51 -7.57 4.69 -12.63
N THR A 52 -6.67 4.22 -13.49
CA THR A 52 -7.02 3.76 -14.84
C THR A 52 -6.60 2.30 -14.97
N LEU A 53 -7.56 1.45 -15.29
CA LEU A 53 -7.38 0.03 -15.44
C LEU A 53 -7.45 -0.35 -16.92
N CYS A 54 -6.43 -0.99 -17.44
CA CYS A 54 -6.46 -1.64 -18.75
C CYS A 54 -6.95 -3.10 -18.62
N ASN A 55 -7.39 -3.69 -19.71
CA ASN A 55 -8.01 -5.02 -19.73
C ASN A 55 -7.14 -6.17 -19.20
N ASN A 56 -5.86 -5.95 -18.94
CA ASN A 56 -4.96 -7.00 -18.48
C ASN A 56 -3.83 -6.43 -17.60
N VAL A 57 -3.99 -6.56 -16.29
CA VAL A 57 -2.93 -6.21 -15.33
C VAL A 57 -1.89 -7.30 -15.29
N LYS A 58 -0.63 -6.93 -15.53
CA LYS A 58 0.52 -7.84 -15.52
C LYS A 58 1.52 -7.42 -14.44
N ILE A 59 2.12 -8.40 -13.79
CA ILE A 59 3.16 -8.22 -12.79
C ILE A 59 4.46 -8.76 -13.39
N ARG A 60 5.38 -7.86 -13.77
CA ARG A 60 6.63 -8.21 -14.44
C ARG A 60 7.82 -8.09 -13.50
N PRO A 61 8.70 -9.09 -13.42
CA PRO A 61 9.93 -8.99 -12.65
C PRO A 61 10.85 -7.92 -13.23
N CYS A 62 11.46 -7.13 -12.35
CA CYS A 62 12.50 -6.17 -12.70
C CYS A 62 13.86 -6.87 -12.63
N ILE A 63 14.55 -6.93 -13.77
CA ILE A 63 15.87 -7.51 -13.89
C ILE A 63 16.87 -6.39 -14.23
N LYS A 64 17.90 -6.23 -13.40
CA LYS A 64 18.98 -5.26 -13.63
C LYS A 64 20.30 -6.01 -13.73
N ASN A 65 21.01 -5.82 -14.85
CA ASN A 65 22.28 -6.50 -15.14
C ASN A 65 22.20 -8.03 -15.03
N GLY A 66 21.08 -8.61 -15.49
CA GLY A 66 20.84 -10.06 -15.40
C GLY A 66 20.45 -10.58 -14.01
N ILE A 67 20.33 -9.71 -13.01
CA ILE A 67 20.00 -10.08 -11.63
C ILE A 67 18.57 -9.66 -11.31
N PHE A 68 17.78 -10.58 -10.79
CA PHE A 68 16.44 -10.31 -10.28
C PHE A 68 16.53 -9.56 -8.94
N GLN A 69 15.79 -8.45 -8.81
CA GLN A 69 15.88 -7.53 -7.68
C GLN A 69 14.81 -7.75 -6.60
N PHE A 70 14.02 -8.82 -6.69
CA PHE A 70 12.82 -9.02 -5.86
C PHE A 70 11.81 -7.87 -5.97
N VAL A 71 11.88 -7.16 -7.09
CA VAL A 71 11.00 -6.05 -7.45
C VAL A 71 10.24 -6.43 -8.72
N TYR A 72 8.97 -6.08 -8.75
CA TYR A 72 8.10 -6.26 -9.90
C TYR A 72 7.47 -4.91 -10.26
N GLN A 73 7.31 -4.66 -11.55
CA GLN A 73 6.52 -3.54 -12.06
C GLN A 73 5.12 -4.03 -12.39
N VAL A 74 4.13 -3.22 -12.04
CA VAL A 74 2.73 -3.45 -12.40
C VAL A 74 2.43 -2.72 -13.70
N GLU A 75 2.00 -3.46 -14.72
CA GLU A 75 1.57 -2.93 -16.01
C GLU A 75 0.07 -3.05 -16.17
N GLY A 76 -0.56 -2.14 -16.93
CA GLY A 76 -2.00 -2.13 -17.16
C GLY A 76 -2.83 -1.56 -16.02
N LEU A 77 -2.17 -0.99 -15.02
CA LEU A 77 -2.76 -0.27 -13.91
C LEU A 77 -1.96 1.01 -13.69
N THR A 78 -2.61 2.16 -13.76
CA THR A 78 -1.98 3.46 -13.56
C THR A 78 -2.78 4.31 -12.57
N VAL A 79 -2.08 5.17 -11.86
CA VAL A 79 -2.65 6.14 -10.92
C VAL A 79 -2.24 7.53 -11.36
N LYS A 80 -3.17 8.47 -11.37
CA LYS A 80 -2.96 9.81 -11.94
C LYS A 80 -1.76 10.53 -11.33
N ASN A 81 -1.60 10.46 -10.00
CA ASN A 81 -0.55 11.17 -9.29
C ASN A 81 0.61 10.23 -8.87
N ALA A 82 0.85 9.16 -9.61
CA ALA A 82 2.00 8.28 -9.43
C ALA A 82 2.64 7.95 -10.78
N ALA A 83 3.98 7.92 -10.83
CA ALA A 83 4.71 7.63 -12.06
C ALA A 83 4.58 6.16 -12.46
N SER A 84 4.70 5.27 -11.50
CA SER A 84 4.62 3.81 -11.68
C SER A 84 4.19 3.14 -10.38
N ILE A 85 3.73 1.89 -10.50
CA ILE A 85 3.41 1.02 -9.36
C ILE A 85 4.41 -0.12 -9.36
N PHE A 86 5.09 -0.29 -8.23
CA PHE A 86 6.04 -1.38 -8.02
C PHE A 86 5.64 -2.24 -6.83
N ILE A 87 6.01 -3.50 -6.87
CA ILE A 87 5.93 -4.45 -5.77
C ILE A 87 7.34 -4.82 -5.38
N LYS A 88 7.68 -4.75 -4.11
CA LYS A 88 8.94 -5.27 -3.56
C LYS A 88 8.62 -6.39 -2.59
N THR A 89 9.14 -7.59 -2.88
CA THR A 89 8.99 -8.72 -1.97
C THR A 89 10.17 -8.79 -1.00
N VAL A 90 9.86 -8.96 0.29
CA VAL A 90 10.82 -9.10 1.39
C VAL A 90 10.91 -10.55 1.80
N SER A 91 11.53 -11.37 0.94
CA SER A 91 11.70 -12.80 1.20
C SER A 91 12.68 -13.04 2.35
N GLY A 92 12.24 -13.78 3.37
CA GLY A 92 13.07 -14.20 4.48
C GLY A 92 13.34 -13.15 5.56
N SER A 93 12.93 -11.92 5.36
CA SER A 93 12.82 -10.91 6.40
C SER A 93 11.39 -10.89 6.89
N SER A 94 11.20 -10.70 8.18
CA SER A 94 9.89 -10.52 8.75
C SER A 94 9.24 -9.26 8.17
N SER A 95 8.47 -9.41 7.10
CA SER A 95 7.44 -8.42 6.85
C SER A 95 6.51 -8.45 8.05
N PHE A 96 6.39 -7.32 8.69
CA PHE A 96 5.61 -7.23 9.91
C PHE A 96 4.11 -7.25 9.61
N LEU A 97 3.72 -6.79 8.42
CA LEU A 97 2.35 -6.76 7.88
C LEU A 97 2.30 -7.36 6.48
N ASP A 98 1.14 -7.86 6.10
CA ASP A 98 0.95 -8.49 4.79
C ASP A 98 1.25 -7.52 3.64
N PHE A 99 0.83 -6.24 3.77
CA PHE A 99 1.11 -5.20 2.77
C PHE A 99 1.39 -3.85 3.42
N LEU A 100 2.40 -3.16 2.89
CA LEU A 100 2.74 -1.78 3.23
C LEU A 100 2.80 -0.97 1.93
N LEU A 101 1.99 0.09 1.81
CA LEU A 101 1.99 0.96 0.63
C LEU A 101 2.71 2.27 0.93
N PHE A 102 3.75 2.55 0.15
CA PHE A 102 4.55 3.77 0.22
C PHE A 102 4.36 4.61 -1.04
N LYS A 103 4.55 5.93 -0.91
CA LYS A 103 4.63 6.85 -2.04
C LYS A 103 5.92 7.63 -1.99
N GLN A 104 6.88 7.24 -2.80
CA GLN A 104 8.22 7.82 -2.83
C GLN A 104 8.96 7.46 -4.13
N THR A 105 10.03 8.17 -4.42
CA THR A 105 10.80 7.97 -5.66
C THR A 105 11.51 6.62 -5.69
N ASN A 106 12.19 6.25 -4.59
CA ASN A 106 13.01 5.03 -4.51
C ASN A 106 12.26 3.92 -3.79
N ALA A 107 12.71 2.67 -3.97
CA ALA A 107 12.18 1.54 -3.21
C ALA A 107 12.34 1.77 -1.70
N PRO A 108 11.33 1.42 -0.88
CA PRO A 108 11.43 1.52 0.56
C PRO A 108 12.56 0.62 1.09
N THR A 109 13.23 1.09 2.15
CA THR A 109 14.33 0.39 2.80
C THR A 109 13.82 -0.27 4.07
N GLU A 110 14.12 -1.55 4.24
CA GLU A 110 13.75 -2.29 5.45
C GLU A 110 14.30 -1.61 6.70
N GLY A 111 13.45 -1.45 7.71
CA GLY A 111 13.82 -0.82 8.99
C GLY A 111 13.97 0.71 8.94
N SER A 112 13.74 1.36 7.79
CA SER A 112 13.73 2.82 7.69
C SER A 112 12.42 3.39 8.21
N THR A 113 12.49 4.38 9.09
CA THR A 113 11.35 5.18 9.56
C THR A 113 11.18 6.48 8.77
N SER A 114 12.08 6.75 7.82
CA SER A 114 12.03 7.93 6.96
C SER A 114 11.23 7.73 5.68
N ASP A 115 10.80 6.50 5.40
CA ASP A 115 9.99 6.18 4.22
C ASP A 115 8.55 6.72 4.38
N ASN A 116 7.96 7.16 3.28
CA ASN A 116 6.60 7.72 3.28
C ASN A 116 5.54 6.61 3.19
N LEU A 117 5.25 5.97 4.32
CA LEU A 117 4.20 4.96 4.46
C LEU A 117 2.82 5.64 4.45
N LEU A 118 1.97 5.21 3.53
CA LEU A 118 0.60 5.70 3.39
C LEU A 118 -0.43 4.76 3.97
N MET A 119 -0.24 3.44 3.77
CA MET A 119 -1.20 2.42 4.19
C MET A 119 -0.47 1.21 4.75
N ALA A 120 -1.00 0.67 5.83
CA ALA A 120 -0.56 -0.57 6.44
C ALA A 120 -1.75 -1.53 6.49
N ILE A 121 -1.60 -2.71 5.89
CA ILE A 121 -2.70 -3.62 5.60
C ILE A 121 -2.36 -5.02 6.09
N GLU A 122 -3.29 -5.62 6.80
CA GLU A 122 -3.23 -7.01 7.23
C GLU A 122 -4.42 -7.77 6.65
N GLU A 123 -4.18 -8.90 6.03
CA GLU A 123 -5.21 -9.77 5.45
C GLU A 123 -5.56 -10.89 6.43
N THR A 124 -6.83 -11.06 6.75
CA THR A 124 -7.28 -12.20 7.55
C THR A 124 -8.02 -13.22 6.70
N LYS A 125 -7.54 -14.46 6.72
CA LYS A 125 -8.20 -15.61 6.05
C LYS A 125 -9.23 -16.30 6.94
N THR A 126 -9.43 -15.80 8.15
CA THR A 126 -10.32 -16.46 9.11
C THR A 126 -11.77 -16.16 8.78
N ASN A 127 -12.46 -17.22 8.40
CA ASN A 127 -13.91 -17.32 8.58
C ASN A 127 -14.19 -17.24 10.08
N ASP A 128 -15.34 -16.69 10.45
CA ASP A 128 -15.85 -16.49 11.82
C ASP A 128 -16.07 -17.80 12.63
N ASP A 129 -15.33 -18.87 12.32
CA ASP A 129 -15.34 -20.10 13.10
C ASP A 129 -14.56 -19.89 14.40
N GLU A 130 -15.23 -20.11 15.53
CA GLU A 130 -14.78 -19.81 16.89
C GLU A 130 -13.37 -20.33 17.24
N SER A 131 -12.89 -21.38 16.58
CA SER A 131 -11.56 -21.95 16.81
C SER A 131 -10.39 -21.15 16.20
N ARG A 132 -10.65 -20.12 15.39
CA ARG A 132 -9.63 -19.33 14.68
C ARG A 132 -9.60 -17.86 15.06
N ASN A 133 -10.35 -17.46 16.06
CA ASN A 133 -10.51 -16.08 16.50
C ASN A 133 -9.21 -15.42 17.03
N THR A 134 -8.20 -16.18 17.41
CA THR A 134 -6.91 -15.64 17.86
C THR A 134 -6.17 -14.86 16.76
N GLY A 135 -6.46 -15.12 15.48
CA GLY A 135 -5.82 -14.44 14.35
C GLY A 135 -6.05 -12.93 14.33
N VAL A 136 -7.25 -12.45 14.65
CA VAL A 136 -7.57 -11.02 14.67
C VAL A 136 -6.80 -10.30 15.78
N TYR A 137 -6.68 -10.89 16.97
CA TYR A 137 -5.90 -10.32 18.07
C TYR A 137 -4.42 -10.23 17.74
N GLN A 138 -3.83 -11.30 17.18
CA GLN A 138 -2.42 -11.32 16.79
C GLN A 138 -2.13 -10.33 15.67
N ARG A 139 -3.04 -10.18 14.73
CA ARG A 139 -2.89 -9.28 13.58
C ARG A 139 -3.13 -7.83 13.96
N GLY A 140 -4.17 -7.55 14.75
CA GLY A 140 -4.47 -6.21 15.24
C GLY A 140 -3.37 -5.62 16.10
N SER A 141 -2.66 -6.45 16.90
CA SER A 141 -1.53 -5.98 17.71
C SER A 141 -0.38 -5.42 16.89
N LYS A 142 -0.20 -5.85 15.64
CA LYS A 142 0.84 -5.32 14.74
C LYS A 142 0.66 -3.84 14.46
N PHE A 143 -0.57 -3.36 14.36
CA PHE A 143 -0.87 -1.95 14.13
C PHE A 143 -0.45 -1.07 15.31
N VAL A 144 -0.55 -1.58 16.54
CA VAL A 144 -0.09 -0.88 17.75
C VAL A 144 1.41 -0.57 17.67
N TYR A 145 2.20 -1.45 17.06
CA TYR A 145 3.64 -1.24 16.89
C TYR A 145 3.99 -0.28 15.75
N ILE A 146 3.18 -0.22 14.70
CA ILE A 146 3.42 0.66 13.54
C ILE A 146 2.97 2.09 13.77
N SER A 147 1.82 2.28 14.42
CA SER A 147 1.18 3.58 14.61
C SER A 147 2.09 4.66 15.21
N PRO A 148 2.96 4.40 16.20
CA PRO A 148 3.87 5.42 16.73
C PRO A 148 4.93 5.93 15.73
N TYR A 149 5.33 5.08 14.79
CA TYR A 149 6.34 5.43 13.78
C TYR A 149 5.74 6.08 12.53
N TYR A 150 4.50 5.75 12.22
CA TYR A 150 3.77 6.24 11.06
C TYR A 150 2.36 6.72 11.44
N PRO A 151 2.26 7.81 12.20
CA PRO A 151 0.97 8.28 12.76
C PRO A 151 -0.05 8.71 11.71
N ASN A 152 0.40 8.99 10.48
CA ASN A 152 -0.47 9.41 9.37
C ASN A 152 -0.83 8.25 8.42
N ALA A 153 -0.31 7.04 8.65
CA ALA A 153 -0.61 5.90 7.82
C ALA A 153 -2.05 5.41 8.08
N LYS A 154 -2.76 5.09 7.02
CA LYS A 154 -4.08 4.44 7.12
C LYS A 154 -3.90 2.96 7.43
N LEU A 155 -4.65 2.49 8.42
CA LEU A 155 -4.58 1.11 8.91
C LEU A 155 -5.79 0.32 8.43
N TYR A 156 -5.56 -0.86 7.83
CA TYR A 156 -6.62 -1.70 7.28
C TYR A 156 -6.48 -3.16 7.69
N MET A 157 -7.59 -3.74 8.05
CA MET A 157 -7.73 -5.19 8.15
C MET A 157 -8.67 -5.67 7.06
N LEU A 158 -8.15 -6.43 6.09
CA LEU A 158 -8.93 -7.01 5.02
C LEU A 158 -9.49 -8.35 5.48
N TYR A 159 -10.81 -8.49 5.39
CA TYR A 159 -11.52 -9.74 5.66
C TYR A 159 -11.78 -10.48 4.36
N ASN A 160 -11.77 -11.80 4.40
CA ASN A 160 -12.12 -12.62 3.24
C ASN A 160 -13.58 -12.37 2.83
N GLU A 161 -13.85 -12.20 1.52
CA GLU A 161 -15.18 -11.92 0.95
C GLU A 161 -16.25 -12.95 1.34
N GLU A 162 -15.86 -14.18 1.64
CA GLU A 162 -16.80 -15.22 2.09
C GLU A 162 -17.52 -14.89 3.42
N LEU A 163 -17.01 -13.91 4.18
CA LEU A 163 -17.67 -13.42 5.39
C LEU A 163 -18.94 -12.60 5.10
N GLY A 164 -18.99 -11.92 3.98
CA GLY A 164 -20.16 -11.12 3.54
C GLY A 164 -21.36 -11.96 3.07
N ALA A 165 -21.14 -13.23 2.73
CA ALA A 165 -22.18 -14.10 2.19
C ALA A 165 -23.07 -14.77 3.25
N ARG A 166 -22.76 -14.64 4.53
CA ARG A 166 -23.58 -15.19 5.62
C ARG A 166 -24.57 -14.17 6.13
N GLU A 167 -25.68 -14.04 5.46
CA GLU A 167 -26.83 -13.27 5.94
C GLU A 167 -27.19 -13.70 7.38
N ASN A 168 -27.25 -12.71 8.31
CA ASN A 168 -27.72 -12.82 9.69
C ASN A 168 -26.75 -13.34 10.78
N LYS A 169 -25.44 -13.37 10.59
CA LYS A 169 -24.52 -13.56 11.72
C LYS A 169 -24.13 -12.25 12.38
N ARG A 170 -24.31 -12.20 13.70
CA ARG A 170 -23.75 -11.12 14.55
C ARG A 170 -22.22 -11.13 14.41
N PRO A 171 -21.55 -9.95 14.28
CA PRO A 171 -20.09 -9.88 14.30
C PRO A 171 -19.53 -10.60 15.53
N SER A 172 -18.45 -11.34 15.36
CA SER A 172 -17.78 -11.98 16.49
C SER A 172 -17.16 -10.93 17.41
N ASP A 173 -16.99 -11.26 18.67
CA ASP A 173 -16.34 -10.37 19.65
C ASP A 173 -14.92 -10.00 19.21
N THR A 174 -14.24 -10.87 18.47
CA THR A 174 -12.92 -10.62 17.88
C THR A 174 -12.95 -9.63 16.73
N SER A 175 -13.97 -9.67 15.88
CA SER A 175 -14.17 -8.67 14.82
C SER A 175 -14.45 -7.30 15.40
N ILE A 176 -15.28 -7.24 16.45
CA ILE A 176 -15.58 -6.01 17.21
C ILE A 176 -14.29 -5.46 17.85
N PHE A 177 -13.48 -6.31 18.46
CA PHE A 177 -12.22 -5.91 19.07
C PHE A 177 -11.23 -5.37 18.02
N GLY A 178 -11.06 -6.06 16.89
CA GLY A 178 -10.19 -5.61 15.79
C GLY A 178 -10.62 -4.25 15.24
N THR A 179 -11.92 -4.04 15.06
CA THR A 179 -12.48 -2.75 14.65
C THR A 179 -12.19 -1.66 15.68
N ASN A 180 -12.35 -1.94 16.96
CA ASN A 180 -12.08 -0.98 18.05
C ASN A 180 -10.60 -0.59 18.11
N ILE A 181 -9.68 -1.54 17.91
CA ILE A 181 -8.25 -1.22 17.80
C ILE A 181 -8.01 -0.24 16.66
N LEU A 182 -8.51 -0.52 15.46
CA LEU A 182 -8.32 0.35 14.30
C LEU A 182 -8.90 1.75 14.53
N LEU A 183 -10.09 1.85 15.12
CA LEU A 183 -10.73 3.12 15.47
C LEU A 183 -9.97 3.91 16.56
N THR A 184 -9.23 3.22 17.42
CA THR A 184 -8.44 3.87 18.48
C THR A 184 -7.10 4.39 17.97
N LEU A 185 -6.54 3.73 16.95
CA LEU A 185 -5.22 4.06 16.37
C LEU A 185 -5.30 5.03 15.18
N GLY A 186 -6.44 5.14 14.53
CA GLY A 186 -6.69 6.03 13.37
C GLY A 186 -7.43 7.26 13.75
#